data_15b1045a7355b05df09aa92e464e8909
#
_entry.id   15b1045a7355b05df09aa92e464e8909
#
_cell.length_a   1.000
_cell.length_b   1.000
_cell.length_c   1.000
_cell.angle_alpha   90.00
_cell.angle_beta   90.00
_cell.angle_gamma   90.00
#
_symmetry.space_group_name_H-M   'P 1'
#
loop_
_entity.id
_entity.type
_entity.pdbx_description
1 polymer ?
#
loop_
_entity_poly.entity_id
_entity_poly.type
_entity_poly.pdbx_seq_one_letter_code
_entity_poly.pdbx_strand_id
1 'polypeptide(L)'
;MAEEVQIRGTQEIAKIRNPLAPALLPFVTFGIYYLVWYYKVNKEMAELGKATGRTEELGESPMTSLMAVMFGWIIIVPPILSFYNTCKRQQALRNMTTPGDNGLEPGLGLILGLFISPVAVYMLQDSFNKGWSAQAGGAGAVGPGEGAQIPAQQPQQPVQ
;
A
#
# COMPACT_ATOMS: atom_id res chain seq x y z
N MET A 1 -13.07 -4.48 -13.67
CA MET A 1 -12.71 -5.44 -12.59
C MET A 1 -11.38 -4.99 -12.02
N ALA A 2 -11.14 -5.14 -10.71
CA ALA A 2 -9.82 -4.83 -10.14
C ALA A 2 -8.86 -5.97 -10.53
N GLU A 3 -7.68 -5.62 -11.04
CA GLU A 3 -6.62 -6.58 -11.29
C GLU A 3 -6.00 -7.00 -9.95
N GLU A 4 -5.70 -8.28 -9.80
CA GLU A 4 -5.13 -8.86 -8.59
C GLU A 4 -3.65 -9.19 -8.81
N VAL A 5 -2.81 -8.80 -7.85
CA VAL A 5 -1.37 -9.01 -7.89
C VAL A 5 -0.96 -9.73 -6.60
N GLN A 6 -0.25 -10.85 -6.72
CA GLN A 6 0.28 -11.54 -5.55
C GLN A 6 1.38 -10.72 -4.88
N ILE A 7 1.28 -10.55 -3.56
CA ILE A 7 2.31 -9.87 -2.77
C ILE A 7 3.52 -10.80 -2.65
N ARG A 8 4.69 -10.33 -3.08
CA ARG A 8 5.94 -11.11 -3.07
C ARG A 8 6.23 -11.69 -1.69
N GLY A 9 6.47 -12.99 -1.64
CA GLY A 9 6.80 -13.71 -0.40
C GLY A 9 5.60 -14.07 0.48
N THR A 10 4.37 -13.85 0.01
CA THR A 10 3.14 -14.23 0.72
C THR A 10 2.14 -14.91 -0.21
N GLN A 11 1.06 -15.46 0.37
CA GLN A 11 -0.11 -15.92 -0.39
C GLN A 11 -1.19 -14.82 -0.50
N GLU A 12 -0.95 -13.65 0.08
CA GLU A 12 -1.88 -12.52 0.08
C GLU A 12 -1.84 -11.78 -1.26
N ILE A 13 -2.96 -11.15 -1.58
CA ILE A 13 -3.19 -10.48 -2.86
C ILE A 13 -3.38 -8.99 -2.63
N ALA A 14 -2.61 -8.17 -3.35
CA ALA A 14 -2.86 -6.74 -3.50
C ALA A 14 -3.79 -6.49 -4.70
N LYS A 15 -4.56 -5.40 -4.64
CA LYS A 15 -5.50 -5.06 -5.72
C LYS A 15 -5.12 -3.76 -6.40
N ILE A 16 -4.95 -3.82 -7.72
CA ILE A 16 -4.89 -2.63 -8.58
C ILE A 16 -6.32 -2.14 -8.76
N ARG A 17 -6.62 -0.96 -8.24
CA ARG A 17 -7.97 -0.39 -8.21
C ARG A 17 -8.05 0.84 -9.09
N ASN A 18 -9.23 1.09 -9.68
CA ASN A 18 -9.48 2.37 -10.33
C ASN A 18 -9.34 3.51 -9.30
N PRO A 19 -8.43 4.49 -9.50
CA PRO A 19 -8.18 5.56 -8.55
C PRO A 19 -9.39 6.48 -8.30
N LEU A 20 -10.31 6.56 -9.25
CA LEU A 20 -11.55 7.33 -9.10
C LEU A 20 -12.48 6.73 -8.04
N ALA A 21 -12.44 5.41 -7.84
CA ALA A 21 -13.32 4.75 -6.89
C ALA A 21 -13.09 5.26 -5.44
N PRO A 22 -11.86 5.20 -4.87
CA PRO A 22 -11.65 5.73 -3.52
C PRO A 22 -11.72 7.24 -3.43
N ALA A 23 -11.59 7.97 -4.55
CA ALA A 23 -11.71 9.41 -4.57
C ALA A 23 -13.18 9.89 -4.53
N LEU A 24 -14.10 9.18 -5.18
CA LEU A 24 -15.49 9.62 -5.38
C LEU A 24 -16.52 8.83 -4.56
N LEU A 25 -16.35 7.52 -4.40
CA LEU A 25 -17.32 6.68 -3.69
C LEU A 25 -17.53 7.08 -2.21
N PRO A 26 -16.56 7.64 -1.48
CA PRO A 26 -16.81 8.13 -0.14
C PRO A 26 -17.96 9.13 -0.03
N PHE A 27 -18.18 9.97 -1.06
CA PHE A 27 -19.29 10.93 -1.07
C PHE A 27 -20.66 10.24 -1.17
N VAL A 28 -20.76 9.15 -1.94
CA VAL A 28 -22.00 8.39 -2.11
C VAL A 28 -22.26 7.46 -0.92
N THR A 29 -21.21 6.98 -0.25
CA THR A 29 -21.27 6.02 0.85
C THR A 29 -21.09 6.66 2.23
N PHE A 30 -21.22 7.97 2.35
CA PHE A 30 -21.01 8.72 3.61
C PHE A 30 -19.70 8.35 4.31
N GLY A 31 -18.61 8.17 3.54
CA GLY A 31 -17.29 7.86 4.05
C GLY A 31 -17.00 6.37 4.32
N ILE A 32 -18.00 5.49 4.31
CA ILE A 32 -17.79 4.04 4.58
C ILE A 32 -16.80 3.45 3.60
N TYR A 33 -16.92 3.77 2.31
CA TYR A 33 -15.99 3.27 1.31
C TYR A 33 -14.54 3.69 1.59
N TYR A 34 -14.33 4.93 2.07
CA TYR A 34 -13.00 5.43 2.44
C TYR A 34 -12.37 4.58 3.56
N LEU A 35 -13.12 4.25 4.60
CA LEU A 35 -12.62 3.43 5.72
C LEU A 35 -12.22 2.03 5.24
N VAL A 36 -13.06 1.40 4.42
CA VAL A 36 -12.77 0.06 3.85
C VAL A 36 -11.54 0.10 2.95
N TRP A 37 -11.46 1.10 2.07
CA TRP A 37 -10.31 1.30 1.20
C TRP A 37 -9.03 1.54 2.01
N TYR A 38 -9.09 2.44 2.98
CA TYR A 38 -7.96 2.81 3.84
C TYR A 38 -7.40 1.60 4.61
N TYR A 39 -8.29 0.78 5.17
CA TYR A 39 -7.88 -0.46 5.82
C TYR A 39 -7.18 -1.41 4.85
N LYS A 40 -7.75 -1.62 3.66
CA LYS A 40 -7.21 -2.55 2.67
C LYS A 40 -5.81 -2.15 2.19
N VAL A 41 -5.59 -0.90 1.83
CA VAL A 41 -4.26 -0.46 1.36
C VAL A 41 -3.20 -0.57 2.47
N ASN A 42 -3.56 -0.24 3.71
CA ASN A 42 -2.64 -0.43 4.84
C ASN A 42 -2.40 -1.92 5.16
N LYS A 43 -3.40 -2.81 4.98
CA LYS A 43 -3.21 -4.25 5.11
C LYS A 43 -2.25 -4.78 4.05
N GLU A 44 -2.45 -4.44 2.79
CA GLU A 44 -1.59 -4.87 1.68
C GLU A 44 -0.13 -4.46 1.91
N MET A 45 0.12 -3.23 2.37
CA MET A 45 1.47 -2.78 2.73
C MET A 45 2.05 -3.54 3.93
N ALA A 46 1.27 -3.77 4.98
CA ALA A 46 1.73 -4.51 6.16
C ALA A 46 2.10 -5.97 5.83
N GLU A 47 1.36 -6.64 4.95
CA GLU A 47 1.69 -8.00 4.52
C GLU A 47 3.01 -8.03 3.72
N LEU A 48 3.23 -7.07 2.82
CA LEU A 48 4.52 -6.93 2.14
C LEU A 48 5.66 -6.62 3.13
N GLY A 49 5.40 -5.75 4.12
CA GLY A 49 6.37 -5.41 5.17
C GLY A 49 6.82 -6.64 5.96
N LYS A 50 5.87 -7.49 6.36
CA LYS A 50 6.16 -8.77 7.04
C LYS A 50 6.99 -9.71 6.17
N ALA A 51 6.62 -9.86 4.90
CA ALA A 51 7.31 -10.74 3.96
C ALA A 51 8.75 -10.30 3.64
N THR A 52 8.99 -8.99 3.64
CA THR A 52 10.31 -8.41 3.29
C THR A 52 11.14 -8.03 4.50
N GLY A 53 10.62 -8.18 5.73
CA GLY A 53 11.27 -7.74 6.97
C GLY A 53 11.33 -6.21 7.13
N ARG A 54 10.49 -5.45 6.38
CA ARG A 54 10.47 -3.97 6.38
C ARG A 54 9.19 -3.41 7.01
N THR A 55 8.78 -3.98 8.12
CA THR A 55 7.55 -3.59 8.85
C THR A 55 7.60 -2.16 9.36
N GLU A 56 8.79 -1.67 9.77
CA GLU A 56 8.94 -0.28 10.22
C GLU A 56 8.59 0.74 9.14
N GLU A 57 8.91 0.44 7.87
CA GLU A 57 8.65 1.33 6.74
C GLU A 57 7.22 1.18 6.19
N LEU A 58 6.71 -0.04 6.12
CA LEU A 58 5.43 -0.38 5.50
C LEU A 58 4.27 -0.48 6.50
N GLY A 59 4.58 -0.47 7.80
CA GLY A 59 3.62 -0.51 8.90
C GLY A 59 3.25 -1.93 9.34
N GLU A 60 3.00 -2.09 10.63
CA GLU A 60 2.68 -3.38 11.24
C GLU A 60 1.19 -3.64 11.37
N SER A 61 0.42 -2.60 11.69
CA SER A 61 -0.98 -2.73 12.08
C SER A 61 -1.92 -1.85 11.25
N PRO A 62 -2.60 -2.42 10.26
CA PRO A 62 -3.62 -1.71 9.50
C PRO A 62 -4.81 -1.29 10.38
N MET A 63 -5.09 -2.05 11.45
CA MET A 63 -6.18 -1.73 12.38
C MET A 63 -5.88 -0.45 13.18
N THR A 64 -4.64 -0.26 13.64
CA THR A 64 -4.24 0.98 14.33
C THR A 64 -4.41 2.19 13.43
N SER A 65 -4.05 2.08 12.15
CA SER A 65 -4.25 3.15 11.17
C SER A 65 -5.73 3.45 10.96
N LEU A 66 -6.58 2.41 10.88
CA LEU A 66 -8.03 2.57 10.76
C LEU A 66 -8.64 3.22 12.00
N MET A 67 -8.28 2.75 13.21
CA MET A 67 -8.75 3.32 14.46
C MET A 67 -8.37 4.80 14.59
N ALA A 68 -7.17 5.17 14.21
CA ALA A 68 -6.72 6.57 14.20
C ALA A 68 -7.60 7.45 13.29
N VAL A 69 -8.06 6.92 12.15
CA VAL A 69 -8.98 7.65 11.26
C VAL A 69 -10.41 7.64 11.82
N MET A 70 -10.92 6.52 12.33
CA MET A 70 -12.30 6.41 12.82
C MET A 70 -12.56 7.26 14.07
N PHE A 71 -11.66 7.18 15.05
CA PHE A 71 -11.86 7.85 16.36
C PHE A 71 -11.11 9.18 16.46
N GLY A 72 -10.21 9.45 15.53
CA GLY A 72 -9.40 10.66 15.53
C GLY A 72 -10.16 11.94 15.15
N TRP A 73 -11.41 11.84 14.69
CA TRP A 73 -12.25 13.01 14.41
C TRP A 73 -12.50 13.88 15.64
N ILE A 74 -12.42 13.30 16.84
CA ILE A 74 -12.54 14.02 18.12
C ILE A 74 -11.24 14.80 18.42
N ILE A 75 -10.10 14.25 17.96
CA ILE A 75 -8.78 14.86 18.08
C ILE A 75 -8.17 14.88 16.67
N ILE A 76 -8.24 15.99 15.98
CA ILE A 76 -7.88 16.17 14.55
C ILE A 76 -6.48 15.60 14.20
N VAL A 77 -5.55 15.58 15.15
CA VAL A 77 -4.15 15.16 14.95
C VAL A 77 -3.98 13.68 14.51
N PRO A 78 -4.65 12.67 15.13
CA PRO A 78 -4.45 11.27 14.75
C PRO A 78 -4.79 10.94 13.27
N PRO A 79 -5.89 11.41 12.67
CA PRO A 79 -6.17 11.19 11.26
C PRO A 79 -5.12 11.80 10.33
N ILE A 80 -4.64 12.99 10.65
CA ILE A 80 -3.60 13.70 9.88
C ILE A 80 -2.30 12.88 9.89
N LEU A 81 -1.85 12.47 11.09
CA LEU A 81 -0.64 11.64 11.23
C LEU A 81 -0.80 10.28 10.55
N SER A 82 -1.96 9.65 10.67
CA SER A 82 -2.24 8.35 10.03
C SER A 82 -2.19 8.47 8.50
N PHE A 83 -2.77 9.52 7.93
CA PHE A 83 -2.73 9.79 6.50
C PHE A 83 -1.30 10.09 6.02
N TYR A 84 -0.57 10.94 6.73
CA TYR A 84 0.85 11.23 6.44
C TYR A 84 1.70 9.96 6.46
N ASN A 85 1.52 9.11 7.48
CA ASN A 85 2.25 7.83 7.56
C ASN A 85 1.87 6.89 6.41
N THR A 86 0.62 6.90 5.94
CA THR A 86 0.21 6.12 4.76
C THR A 86 0.91 6.62 3.49
N CYS A 87 1.08 7.93 3.31
CA CYS A 87 1.87 8.50 2.21
C CYS A 87 3.36 8.08 2.31
N LYS A 88 3.94 8.07 3.51
CA LYS A 88 5.32 7.58 3.72
C LYS A 88 5.48 6.09 3.34
N ARG A 89 4.53 5.25 3.76
CA ARG A 89 4.53 3.82 3.41
C ARG A 89 4.40 3.61 1.91
N GLN A 90 3.55 4.41 1.24
CA GLN A 90 3.43 4.38 -0.22
C GLN A 90 4.77 4.77 -0.89
N GLN A 91 5.46 5.79 -0.38
CA GLN A 91 6.79 6.16 -0.87
C GLN A 91 7.80 5.02 -0.67
N ALA A 92 7.80 4.37 0.49
CA ALA A 92 8.65 3.19 0.74
C ALA A 92 8.34 2.04 -0.24
N LEU A 93 7.06 1.75 -0.51
CA LEU A 93 6.65 0.77 -1.51
C LEU A 93 7.20 1.12 -2.90
N ARG A 94 7.09 2.38 -3.33
CA ARG A 94 7.62 2.85 -4.63
C ARG A 94 9.14 2.70 -4.71
N ASN A 95 9.86 3.11 -3.68
CA ASN A 95 11.32 2.98 -3.63
C ASN A 95 11.79 1.52 -3.70
N MET A 96 11.01 0.59 -3.12
CA MET A 96 11.31 -0.85 -3.17
C MET A 96 11.04 -1.47 -4.55
N THR A 97 10.04 -0.97 -5.26
CA THR A 97 9.56 -1.56 -6.52
C THR A 97 10.10 -0.85 -7.76
N THR A 98 10.39 0.43 -7.64
CA THR A 98 10.90 1.27 -8.73
C THR A 98 11.92 2.25 -8.15
N PRO A 99 13.21 1.86 -8.01
CA PRO A 99 14.23 2.74 -7.48
C PRO A 99 14.32 4.06 -8.25
N GLY A 100 14.32 5.18 -7.54
CA GLY A 100 14.35 6.53 -8.11
C GLY A 100 12.98 7.15 -8.38
N ASP A 101 11.88 6.41 -8.24
CA ASP A 101 10.51 6.94 -8.32
C ASP A 101 9.89 6.99 -6.92
N ASN A 102 9.84 8.16 -6.33
CA ASN A 102 9.33 8.38 -4.98
C ASN A 102 7.79 8.41 -4.88
N GLY A 103 7.08 8.33 -6.02
CA GLY A 103 5.62 8.42 -6.03
C GLY A 103 5.08 9.74 -5.48
N LEU A 104 4.00 9.67 -4.71
CA LEU A 104 3.43 10.86 -4.06
C LEU A 104 4.29 11.23 -2.83
N GLU A 105 4.88 12.43 -2.88
CA GLU A 105 5.66 12.95 -1.75
C GLU A 105 4.74 13.15 -0.52
N PRO A 106 5.14 12.69 0.69
CA PRO A 106 4.27 12.68 1.86
C PRO A 106 3.74 14.05 2.30
N GLY A 107 4.56 15.10 2.21
CA GLY A 107 4.15 16.47 2.54
C GLY A 107 3.14 17.02 1.54
N LEU A 108 3.37 16.81 0.24
CA LEU A 108 2.41 17.17 -0.80
C LEU A 108 1.10 16.39 -0.64
N GLY A 109 1.19 15.08 -0.38
CA GLY A 109 0.03 14.24 -0.10
C GLY A 109 -0.79 14.76 1.08
N LEU A 110 -0.13 15.18 2.15
CA LEU A 110 -0.79 15.76 3.32
C LEU A 110 -1.50 17.08 2.99
N ILE A 111 -0.83 18.00 2.30
CA ILE A 111 -1.42 19.29 1.89
C ILE A 111 -2.65 19.05 1.02
N LEU A 112 -2.53 18.21 0.00
CA LEU A 112 -3.66 17.85 -0.86
C LEU A 112 -4.78 17.17 -0.06
N GLY A 113 -4.43 16.30 0.90
CA GLY A 113 -5.39 15.61 1.76
C GLY A 113 -6.22 16.56 2.62
N LEU A 114 -5.61 17.64 3.11
CA LEU A 114 -6.28 18.67 3.91
C LEU A 114 -7.19 19.57 3.08
N PHE A 115 -6.76 19.96 1.88
CA PHE A 115 -7.47 20.97 1.06
C PHE A 115 -8.30 20.36 -0.06
N ILE A 116 -7.83 19.29 -0.69
CA ILE A 116 -8.44 18.65 -1.86
C ILE A 116 -8.40 17.13 -1.70
N SER A 117 -9.02 16.63 -0.63
CA SER A 117 -9.00 15.21 -0.25
C SER A 117 -9.23 14.21 -1.40
N PRO A 118 -10.21 14.39 -2.33
CA PRO A 118 -10.39 13.46 -3.44
C PRO A 118 -9.18 13.35 -4.37
N VAL A 119 -8.49 14.48 -4.61
CA VAL A 119 -7.29 14.49 -5.47
C VAL A 119 -6.15 13.75 -4.77
N ALA A 120 -5.94 13.98 -3.48
CA ALA A 120 -4.92 13.27 -2.70
C ALA A 120 -5.15 11.76 -2.72
N VAL A 121 -6.39 11.32 -2.49
CA VAL A 121 -6.76 9.89 -2.50
C VAL A 121 -6.61 9.28 -3.89
N TYR A 122 -6.97 10.01 -4.95
CA TYR A 122 -6.75 9.59 -6.32
C TYR A 122 -5.26 9.35 -6.61
N MET A 123 -4.41 10.35 -6.31
CA MET A 123 -2.96 10.27 -6.54
C MET A 123 -2.31 9.17 -5.70
N LEU A 124 -2.75 9.00 -4.46
CA LEU A 124 -2.25 7.96 -3.58
C LEU A 124 -2.59 6.56 -4.13
N GLN A 125 -3.84 6.34 -4.58
CA GLN A 125 -4.24 5.07 -5.19
C GLN A 125 -3.52 4.79 -6.51
N ASP A 126 -3.33 5.81 -7.36
CA ASP A 126 -2.56 5.65 -8.61
C ASP A 126 -1.11 5.25 -8.31
N SER A 127 -0.51 5.85 -7.28
CA SER A 127 0.85 5.53 -6.86
C SER A 127 0.95 4.11 -6.28
N PHE A 128 -0.04 3.64 -5.51
CA PHE A 128 -0.11 2.23 -5.09
C PHE A 128 -0.22 1.29 -6.29
N ASN A 129 -1.09 1.59 -7.25
CA ASN A 129 -1.24 0.76 -8.46
C ASN A 129 0.10 0.60 -9.20
N LYS A 130 0.84 1.70 -9.39
CA LYS A 130 2.17 1.67 -10.02
C LYS A 130 3.16 0.83 -9.22
N GLY A 131 3.17 0.94 -7.90
CA GLY A 131 4.00 0.12 -7.01
C GLY A 131 3.69 -1.37 -7.16
N TRP A 132 2.43 -1.74 -7.12
CA TRP A 132 2.01 -3.14 -7.26
C TRP A 132 2.26 -3.70 -8.66
N SER A 133 2.01 -2.91 -9.71
CA SER A 133 2.34 -3.32 -11.10
C SER A 133 3.83 -3.52 -11.31
N ALA A 134 4.68 -2.65 -10.75
CA ALA A 134 6.12 -2.80 -10.82
C ALA A 134 6.62 -4.04 -10.07
N GLN A 135 6.03 -4.35 -8.91
CA GLN A 135 6.32 -5.56 -8.16
C GLN A 135 5.95 -6.82 -8.98
N ALA A 136 4.82 -6.84 -9.64
CA ALA A 136 4.38 -7.94 -10.48
C ALA A 136 5.30 -8.12 -11.70
N GLY A 137 5.64 -7.04 -12.40
CA GLY A 137 6.52 -7.08 -13.57
C GLY A 137 7.96 -7.52 -13.25
N GLY A 138 8.47 -7.17 -12.06
CA GLY A 138 9.79 -7.61 -11.58
C GLY A 138 9.84 -9.07 -11.10
N ALA A 139 8.69 -9.72 -10.92
CA ALA A 139 8.57 -11.11 -10.46
C ALA A 139 8.33 -12.12 -11.60
N GLY A 140 8.30 -11.67 -12.88
CA GLY A 140 7.76 -12.48 -13.97
C GLY A 140 6.29 -12.79 -13.66
N ALA A 141 5.35 -12.30 -14.45
CA ALA A 141 3.92 -12.46 -14.20
C ALA A 141 3.60 -13.94 -13.90
N VAL A 142 3.44 -14.27 -12.63
CA VAL A 142 2.93 -15.59 -12.23
C VAL A 142 1.44 -15.52 -12.42
N GLY A 143 0.95 -16.17 -13.47
CA GLY A 143 -0.48 -16.33 -13.72
C GLY A 143 -1.16 -17.02 -12.52
N PRO A 144 -2.48 -16.87 -12.37
CA PRO A 144 -3.22 -17.51 -11.29
C PRO A 144 -3.13 -19.04 -11.44
N GLY A 145 -2.29 -19.67 -10.64
CA GLY A 145 -2.22 -21.14 -10.59
C GLY A 145 -0.83 -21.78 -10.53
N GLU A 146 0.28 -21.07 -10.72
CA GLU A 146 1.60 -21.68 -10.57
C GLU A 146 2.21 -21.37 -9.20
N GLY A 147 2.20 -22.40 -8.34
CA GLY A 147 2.77 -22.35 -7.01
C GLY A 147 4.23 -21.94 -7.02
N ALA A 148 4.58 -21.02 -6.12
CA ALA A 148 5.93 -20.55 -5.89
C ALA A 148 6.89 -21.72 -5.68
N GLN A 149 7.73 -22.01 -6.67
CA GLN A 149 8.95 -22.76 -6.44
C GLN A 149 9.93 -21.84 -5.72
N ILE A 150 10.10 -22.09 -4.43
CA ILE A 150 11.19 -21.52 -3.64
C ILE A 150 12.48 -21.99 -4.27
N PRO A 151 13.41 -21.12 -4.75
CA PRO A 151 14.71 -21.57 -5.17
C PRO A 151 15.39 -22.25 -3.98
N ALA A 152 15.72 -23.54 -4.13
CA ALA A 152 16.47 -24.27 -3.13
C ALA A 152 17.78 -23.51 -2.84
N GLN A 153 18.01 -23.16 -1.57
CA GLN A 153 19.28 -22.63 -1.12
C GLN A 153 20.39 -23.61 -1.50
N GLN A 154 21.32 -23.17 -2.35
CA GLN A 154 22.52 -23.94 -2.63
C GLN A 154 23.29 -24.11 -1.31
N PRO A 155 23.74 -25.35 -1.00
CA PRO A 155 24.59 -25.57 0.16
C PRO A 155 25.87 -24.75 0.02
N GLN A 156 26.16 -23.94 1.03
CA GLN A 156 27.46 -23.23 1.11
C GLN A 156 28.57 -24.27 1.19
N GLN A 157 29.47 -24.25 0.23
CA GLN A 157 30.69 -25.07 0.27
C GLN A 157 31.59 -24.53 1.40
N PRO A 158 32.18 -25.43 2.20
CA PRO A 158 33.12 -25.01 3.22
C PRO A 158 34.39 -24.47 2.57
N VAL A 159 34.80 -23.27 3.03
CA VAL A 159 36.09 -22.66 2.67
C VAL A 159 37.20 -23.53 3.25
N GLN A 160 38.09 -24.03 2.40
CA GLN A 160 39.36 -24.67 2.80
C GLN A 160 40.42 -23.61 3.05
#